data_95709f2244e0848ff3b09ba527c87c1f
#
_entry.id   95709f2244e0848ff3b09ba527c87c1f
#
_cell.length_a   1.000
_cell.length_b   1.000
_cell.length_c   1.000
_cell.angle_alpha   90.00
_cell.angle_beta   90.00
_cell.angle_gamma   90.00
#
_symmetry.space_group_name_H-M   'P 1'
#
loop_
_entity.id
_entity.type
_entity.pdbx_description
1 polymer ?
#
loop_
_entity_poly.entity_id
_entity_poly.type
_entity_poly.pdbx_seq_one_letter_code
_entity_poly.pdbx_strand_id
1 'polypeptide(L)'
;MGSFITDLKNNYKRGDISIQYIYINIGIYVLVSLVSVVWMLFNWGIPAWIHYFQLPAWFPSFIKQPWSLFTYMFLHAGVLHLLFNMLWLYWFGRMFLSLFSARHFRGLYILGGICGGLLYMLAYNVFPYFQSYLYGSVLVGASASVLAIVVATAYRIPEFQVNFMFIGAVRLKYVALFVVLMDLLFVTSGNGGGHIAHLGGALAGWWFAWSLNKGHDITKWINFCIDWLFGIFDSRKKAKKPKMKVNKGGRAQDYDYNAQKKRQSEEVDRILDKLKKSGYGSLTTEEKKRLFDASKK
;
A
#
# COMPACT_ATOMS: atom_id res chain seq x y z
N MET A 1 20.59 24.62 -0.43
CA MET A 1 20.56 23.14 -0.47
C MET A 1 19.82 22.50 0.74
N GLY A 2 19.87 23.06 1.95
CA GLY A 2 19.17 22.48 3.10
C GLY A 2 17.64 22.39 2.97
N SER A 3 16.98 23.30 2.27
CA SER A 3 15.52 23.28 2.12
C SER A 3 15.06 22.14 1.21
N PHE A 4 15.72 21.90 0.07
CA PHE A 4 15.33 20.86 -0.89
C PHE A 4 15.36 19.44 -0.30
N ILE A 5 16.44 19.08 0.40
CA ILE A 5 16.55 17.77 1.07
C ILE A 5 15.50 17.63 2.18
N THR A 6 15.27 18.73 2.91
CA THR A 6 14.26 18.76 3.97
C THR A 6 12.85 18.61 3.38
N ASP A 7 12.56 19.25 2.26
CA ASP A 7 11.27 19.15 1.56
C ASP A 7 11.04 17.75 0.99
N LEU A 8 12.06 17.14 0.37
CA LEU A 8 12.00 15.74 -0.07
C LEU A 8 11.70 14.79 1.10
N LYS A 9 12.42 14.95 2.22
CA LYS A 9 12.21 14.13 3.42
C LYS A 9 10.82 14.33 4.02
N ASN A 10 10.31 15.55 4.02
CA ASN A 10 8.98 15.86 4.51
C ASN A 10 7.90 15.29 3.59
N ASN A 11 8.07 15.41 2.27
CA ASN A 11 7.14 14.84 1.29
C ASN A 11 7.13 13.31 1.36
N TYR A 12 8.29 12.67 1.51
CA TYR A 12 8.39 11.22 1.74
C TYR A 12 7.65 10.79 3.01
N LYS A 13 7.82 11.52 4.12
CA LYS A 13 7.19 11.19 5.40
C LYS A 13 5.69 11.47 5.45
N ARG A 14 5.23 12.51 4.73
CA ARG A 14 3.82 12.91 4.65
C ARG A 14 3.07 12.16 3.54
N GLY A 15 3.79 11.66 2.54
CA GLY A 15 3.23 10.89 1.44
C GLY A 15 2.65 9.56 1.93
N ASP A 16 1.60 9.12 1.25
CA ASP A 16 1.10 7.77 1.42
C ASP A 16 2.14 6.74 0.94
N ILE A 17 1.87 5.46 1.15
CA ILE A 17 2.81 4.40 0.81
C ILE A 17 3.10 4.33 -0.70
N SER A 18 2.18 4.71 -1.59
CA SER A 18 2.42 4.73 -3.03
C SER A 18 3.48 5.76 -3.40
N ILE A 19 3.42 6.94 -2.79
CA ILE A 19 4.44 7.98 -2.93
C ILE A 19 5.80 7.52 -2.41
N GLN A 20 5.83 6.81 -1.27
CA GLN A 20 7.08 6.26 -0.73
C GLN A 20 7.72 5.27 -1.71
N TYR A 21 6.93 4.39 -2.34
CA TYR A 21 7.43 3.45 -3.35
C TYR A 21 7.91 4.15 -4.62
N ILE A 22 7.25 5.22 -5.05
CA ILE A 22 7.72 6.07 -6.15
C ILE A 22 9.11 6.65 -5.82
N TYR A 23 9.30 7.24 -4.65
CA TYR A 23 10.61 7.78 -4.23
C TYR A 23 11.68 6.70 -4.16
N ILE A 24 11.36 5.49 -3.68
CA ILE A 24 12.29 4.36 -3.62
C ILE A 24 12.73 3.97 -5.04
N ASN A 25 11.79 3.80 -5.98
CA ASN A 25 12.10 3.45 -7.36
C ASN A 25 12.94 4.51 -8.06
N ILE A 26 12.58 5.80 -7.92
CA ILE A 26 13.35 6.92 -8.48
C ILE A 26 14.75 6.97 -7.85
N GLY A 27 14.85 6.83 -6.53
CA GLY A 27 16.13 6.86 -5.80
C GLY A 27 17.07 5.73 -6.24
N ILE A 28 16.54 4.51 -6.37
CA ILE A 28 17.31 3.36 -6.86
C ILE A 28 17.76 3.59 -8.31
N TYR A 29 16.87 4.07 -9.18
CA TYR A 29 17.22 4.36 -10.57
C TYR A 29 18.32 5.41 -10.68
N VAL A 30 18.23 6.51 -9.95
CA VAL A 30 19.25 7.57 -9.92
C VAL A 30 20.58 7.02 -9.39
N LEU A 31 20.56 6.26 -8.29
CA LEU A 31 21.75 5.67 -7.71
C LEU A 31 22.44 4.71 -8.70
N VAL A 32 21.67 3.78 -9.29
CA VAL A 32 22.19 2.81 -10.28
C VAL A 32 22.76 3.54 -11.50
N SER A 33 22.07 4.56 -12.00
CA SER A 33 22.54 5.35 -13.14
C SER A 33 23.84 6.11 -12.83
N LEU A 34 23.94 6.75 -11.67
CA LEU A 34 25.13 7.46 -11.24
C LEU A 34 26.33 6.51 -11.07
N VAL A 35 26.13 5.37 -10.40
CA VAL A 35 27.18 4.36 -10.24
C VAL A 35 27.61 3.81 -11.60
N SER A 36 26.67 3.56 -12.52
CA SER A 36 27.00 3.11 -13.88
C SER A 36 27.79 4.12 -14.68
N VAL A 37 27.45 5.41 -14.59
CA VAL A 37 28.21 6.49 -15.25
C VAL A 37 29.64 6.56 -14.71
N VAL A 38 29.80 6.55 -13.37
CA VAL A 38 31.14 6.55 -12.75
C VAL A 38 31.92 5.33 -13.19
N TRP A 39 31.30 4.13 -13.19
CA TRP A 39 31.92 2.88 -13.63
C TRP A 39 32.46 2.96 -15.07
N MET A 40 31.65 3.53 -15.98
CA MET A 40 32.05 3.73 -17.38
C MET A 40 33.15 4.77 -17.56
N LEU A 41 33.09 5.88 -16.80
CA LEU A 41 34.13 6.94 -16.86
C LEU A 41 35.52 6.44 -16.46
N PHE A 42 35.59 5.45 -15.57
CA PHE A 42 36.87 4.81 -15.19
C PHE A 42 37.26 3.65 -16.12
N ASN A 43 36.56 3.46 -17.25
CA ASN A 43 36.81 2.37 -18.21
C ASN A 43 36.81 0.97 -17.59
N TRP A 44 36.00 0.74 -16.56
CA TRP A 44 35.85 -0.58 -15.94
C TRP A 44 34.96 -1.55 -16.74
N GLY A 45 34.62 -1.19 -17.97
CA GLY A 45 33.78 -1.96 -18.89
C GLY A 45 32.27 -1.78 -18.63
N ILE A 46 31.48 -2.72 -19.14
CA ILE A 46 30.02 -2.71 -18.91
C ILE A 46 29.77 -3.09 -17.44
N PRO A 47 28.87 -2.37 -16.74
CA PRO A 47 28.59 -2.62 -15.33
C PRO A 47 27.94 -4.00 -15.09
N ALA A 48 28.73 -5.06 -15.04
CA ALA A 48 28.25 -6.42 -14.87
C ALA A 48 27.58 -6.66 -13.50
N TRP A 49 27.90 -5.83 -12.49
CA TRP A 49 27.30 -5.92 -11.15
C TRP A 49 25.78 -5.76 -11.15
N ILE A 50 25.19 -5.05 -12.14
CA ILE A 50 23.75 -4.84 -12.22
C ILE A 50 23.01 -6.16 -12.46
N HIS A 51 23.62 -7.12 -13.14
CA HIS A 51 23.02 -8.42 -13.43
C HIS A 51 22.69 -9.21 -12.15
N TYR A 52 23.40 -8.97 -11.05
CA TYR A 52 23.11 -9.61 -9.77
C TYR A 52 21.77 -9.16 -9.15
N PHE A 53 21.24 -8.03 -9.58
CA PHE A 53 19.97 -7.47 -9.10
C PHE A 53 18.81 -7.65 -10.09
N GLN A 54 19.11 -8.01 -11.34
CA GLN A 54 18.12 -8.33 -12.36
C GLN A 54 17.67 -9.78 -12.20
N LEU A 55 16.40 -10.09 -12.51
CA LEU A 55 15.91 -11.45 -12.43
C LEU A 55 16.26 -12.23 -13.71
N PRO A 56 17.12 -13.24 -13.65
CA PRO A 56 17.46 -14.04 -14.82
C PRO A 56 16.33 -15.00 -15.18
N ALA A 57 16.14 -15.26 -16.48
CA ALA A 57 15.20 -16.27 -16.95
C ALA A 57 15.66 -17.69 -16.59
N TRP A 58 16.94 -17.96 -16.70
CA TRP A 58 17.52 -19.28 -16.47
C TRP A 58 17.53 -19.64 -14.99
N PHE A 59 16.82 -20.72 -14.65
CA PHE A 59 16.62 -21.15 -13.27
C PHE A 59 17.91 -21.42 -12.47
N PRO A 60 18.96 -22.06 -13.02
CA PRO A 60 20.24 -22.24 -12.30
C PRO A 60 20.95 -20.91 -11.97
N SER A 61 20.80 -19.88 -12.79
CA SER A 61 21.30 -18.54 -12.46
C SER A 61 20.50 -17.91 -11.33
N PHE A 62 19.18 -18.08 -11.34
CA PHE A 62 18.31 -17.60 -10.26
C PHE A 62 18.69 -18.22 -8.90
N ILE A 63 19.01 -19.53 -8.84
CA ILE A 63 19.41 -20.18 -7.59
C ILE A 63 20.64 -19.50 -6.96
N LYS A 64 21.54 -18.96 -7.80
CA LYS A 64 22.74 -18.24 -7.32
C LYS A 64 22.44 -16.83 -6.82
N GLN A 65 21.31 -16.25 -7.22
CA GLN A 65 20.91 -14.89 -6.86
C GLN A 65 19.40 -14.78 -6.55
N PRO A 66 18.87 -15.54 -5.56
CA PRO A 66 17.43 -15.62 -5.30
C PRO A 66 16.82 -14.30 -4.85
N TRP A 67 17.61 -13.38 -4.29
CA TRP A 67 17.19 -12.02 -3.97
C TRP A 67 16.72 -11.23 -5.20
N SER A 68 17.16 -11.61 -6.40
CA SER A 68 16.78 -10.96 -7.65
C SER A 68 15.27 -11.00 -7.91
N LEU A 69 14.54 -11.98 -7.33
CA LEU A 69 13.08 -12.03 -7.36
C LEU A 69 12.41 -10.82 -6.68
N PHE A 70 13.13 -10.14 -5.81
CA PHE A 70 12.66 -8.92 -5.13
C PHE A 70 13.30 -7.65 -5.71
N THR A 71 14.59 -7.70 -6.05
CA THR A 71 15.31 -6.50 -6.45
C THR A 71 14.93 -6.01 -7.84
N TYR A 72 14.59 -6.90 -8.75
CA TYR A 72 14.21 -6.57 -10.12
C TYR A 72 13.03 -5.58 -10.20
N MET A 73 12.10 -5.64 -9.22
CA MET A 73 10.90 -4.78 -9.15
C MET A 73 11.23 -3.30 -8.97
N PHE A 74 12.46 -2.99 -8.56
CA PHE A 74 12.92 -1.62 -8.29
C PHE A 74 13.95 -1.13 -9.33
N LEU A 75 14.37 -1.99 -10.27
CA LEU A 75 15.25 -1.64 -11.37
C LEU A 75 14.45 -1.22 -12.59
N HIS A 76 15.00 -0.28 -13.38
CA HIS A 76 14.36 0.17 -14.61
C HIS A 76 15.37 0.28 -15.74
N ALA A 77 14.99 -0.17 -16.93
CA ALA A 77 15.87 -0.20 -18.11
C ALA A 77 16.16 1.20 -18.69
N GLY A 78 15.31 2.20 -18.39
CA GLY A 78 15.47 3.57 -18.90
C GLY A 78 14.49 4.54 -18.29
N VAL A 79 14.70 5.85 -18.58
CA VAL A 79 13.91 6.96 -18.02
C VAL A 79 12.43 6.85 -18.36
N LEU A 80 12.08 6.54 -19.62
CA LEU A 80 10.67 6.41 -20.01
C LEU A 80 10.00 5.23 -19.34
N HIS A 81 10.72 4.10 -19.19
CA HIS A 81 10.22 2.93 -18.47
C HIS A 81 9.93 3.26 -17.00
N LEU A 82 10.85 3.97 -16.32
CA LEU A 82 10.62 4.48 -14.97
C LEU A 82 9.42 5.42 -14.93
N LEU A 83 9.39 6.43 -15.82
CA LEU A 83 8.36 7.47 -15.83
C LEU A 83 6.95 6.86 -15.93
N PHE A 84 6.72 5.98 -16.90
CA PHE A 84 5.42 5.34 -17.07
C PHE A 84 5.05 4.46 -15.87
N ASN A 85 5.98 3.69 -15.32
CA ASN A 85 5.72 2.93 -14.11
C ASN A 85 5.32 3.82 -12.93
N MET A 86 6.05 4.92 -12.71
CA MET A 86 5.76 5.85 -11.60
C MET A 86 4.45 6.61 -11.80
N LEU A 87 4.12 6.97 -13.04
CA LEU A 87 2.86 7.63 -13.37
C LEU A 87 1.66 6.71 -13.08
N TRP A 88 1.73 5.46 -13.51
CA TRP A 88 0.70 4.46 -13.22
C TRP A 88 0.62 4.15 -11.74
N LEU A 89 1.76 4.01 -11.07
CA LEU A 89 1.82 3.78 -9.62
C LEU A 89 1.22 4.95 -8.83
N TYR A 90 1.42 6.19 -9.29
CA TYR A 90 0.84 7.37 -8.68
C TYR A 90 -0.69 7.39 -8.79
N TRP A 91 -1.22 7.21 -10.00
CA TRP A 91 -2.66 7.28 -10.21
C TRP A 91 -3.39 6.08 -9.58
N PHE A 92 -2.99 4.88 -9.96
CA PHE A 92 -3.65 3.66 -9.48
C PHE A 92 -3.33 3.32 -8.03
N GLY A 93 -2.15 3.70 -7.55
CA GLY A 93 -1.78 3.55 -6.14
C GLY A 93 -2.68 4.37 -5.22
N ARG A 94 -2.97 5.62 -5.59
CA ARG A 94 -3.91 6.45 -4.83
C ARG A 94 -5.35 5.92 -4.90
N MET A 95 -5.79 5.47 -6.07
CA MET A 95 -7.11 4.83 -6.20
C MET A 95 -7.20 3.57 -5.35
N PHE A 96 -6.16 2.74 -5.37
CA PHE A 96 -6.08 1.54 -4.54
C PHE A 96 -6.16 1.88 -3.04
N LEU A 97 -5.44 2.89 -2.58
CA LEU A 97 -5.41 3.31 -1.18
C LEU A 97 -6.73 3.94 -0.69
N SER A 98 -7.60 4.39 -1.58
CA SER A 98 -8.97 4.78 -1.21
C SER A 98 -9.88 3.58 -0.92
N LEU A 99 -9.50 2.37 -1.34
CA LEU A 99 -10.29 1.13 -1.22
C LEU A 99 -9.66 0.13 -0.25
N PHE A 100 -8.34 0.15 -0.13
CA PHE A 100 -7.55 -0.83 0.60
C PHE A 100 -6.51 -0.15 1.50
N SER A 101 -6.02 -0.88 2.50
CA SER A 101 -5.03 -0.35 3.43
C SER A 101 -3.61 -0.25 2.83
N ALA A 102 -2.75 0.56 3.47
CA ALA A 102 -1.33 0.63 3.14
C ALA A 102 -0.62 -0.74 3.28
N ARG A 103 -1.07 -1.62 4.18
CA ARG A 103 -0.56 -2.98 4.31
C ARG A 103 -0.92 -3.83 3.09
N HIS A 104 -2.15 -3.71 2.59
CA HIS A 104 -2.57 -4.40 1.38
C HIS A 104 -1.77 -3.92 0.16
N PHE A 105 -1.53 -2.60 0.04
CA PHE A 105 -0.70 -2.04 -1.03
C PHE A 105 0.71 -2.65 -1.03
N ARG A 106 1.40 -2.60 0.13
CA ARG A 106 2.75 -3.15 0.29
C ARG A 106 2.81 -4.64 -0.05
N GLY A 107 1.87 -5.41 0.50
CA GLY A 107 1.79 -6.84 0.28
C GLY A 107 1.49 -7.18 -1.18
N LEU A 108 0.56 -6.47 -1.83
CA LEU A 108 0.20 -6.73 -3.22
C LEU A 108 1.29 -6.29 -4.20
N TYR A 109 1.98 -5.18 -3.96
CA TYR A 109 3.11 -4.76 -4.78
C TYR A 109 4.17 -5.86 -4.85
N ILE A 110 4.55 -6.43 -3.70
CA ILE A 110 5.53 -7.51 -3.64
C ILE A 110 4.96 -8.81 -4.23
N LEU A 111 3.72 -9.18 -3.91
CA LEU A 111 3.08 -10.38 -4.46
C LEU A 111 2.98 -10.33 -5.98
N GLY A 112 2.57 -9.18 -6.53
CA GLY A 112 2.47 -8.97 -7.98
C GLY A 112 3.80 -9.14 -8.68
N GLY A 113 4.87 -8.57 -8.11
CA GLY A 113 6.22 -8.78 -8.62
C GLY A 113 6.68 -10.23 -8.50
N ILE A 114 6.48 -10.90 -7.36
CA ILE A 114 6.83 -12.33 -7.21
C ILE A 114 6.11 -13.17 -8.27
N CYS A 115 4.79 -13.04 -8.41
CA CYS A 115 4.02 -13.79 -9.40
C CYS A 115 4.45 -13.48 -10.83
N GLY A 116 4.75 -12.19 -11.13
CA GLY A 116 5.27 -11.77 -12.42
C GLY A 116 6.62 -12.41 -12.73
N GLY A 117 7.56 -12.34 -11.80
CA GLY A 117 8.88 -12.95 -11.96
C GLY A 117 8.85 -14.47 -12.08
N LEU A 118 8.00 -15.13 -11.28
CA LEU A 118 7.83 -16.60 -11.36
C LEU A 118 7.22 -17.03 -12.69
N LEU A 119 6.18 -16.31 -13.17
CA LEU A 119 5.57 -16.63 -14.46
C LEU A 119 6.54 -16.40 -15.62
N TYR A 120 7.33 -15.33 -15.57
CA TYR A 120 8.41 -15.07 -16.52
C TYR A 120 9.41 -16.23 -16.57
N MET A 121 9.97 -16.63 -15.42
CA MET A 121 10.92 -17.76 -15.37
C MET A 121 10.28 -19.05 -15.86
N LEU A 122 9.06 -19.36 -15.43
CA LEU A 122 8.34 -20.56 -15.87
C LEU A 122 8.19 -20.57 -17.39
N ALA A 123 7.71 -19.49 -17.99
CA ALA A 123 7.49 -19.41 -19.42
C ALA A 123 8.78 -19.61 -20.23
N TYR A 124 9.88 -18.97 -19.81
CA TYR A 124 11.16 -19.10 -20.51
C TYR A 124 11.78 -20.49 -20.42
N ASN A 125 11.53 -21.23 -19.34
CA ASN A 125 12.05 -22.59 -19.18
C ASN A 125 11.11 -23.65 -19.78
N VAL A 126 9.82 -23.37 -20.00
CA VAL A 126 8.83 -24.35 -20.48
C VAL A 126 8.55 -24.21 -21.97
N PHE A 127 8.40 -22.97 -22.49
CA PHE A 127 8.01 -22.78 -23.88
C PHE A 127 9.22 -22.80 -24.83
N PRO A 128 9.21 -23.65 -25.88
CA PRO A 128 10.32 -23.75 -26.84
C PRO A 128 10.66 -22.42 -27.53
N TYR A 129 9.66 -21.57 -27.75
CA TYR A 129 9.86 -20.23 -28.34
C TYR A 129 10.88 -19.38 -27.59
N PHE A 130 10.95 -19.47 -26.25
CA PHE A 130 11.85 -18.66 -25.44
C PHE A 130 13.23 -19.29 -25.17
N GLN A 131 13.43 -20.54 -25.57
CA GLN A 131 14.70 -21.26 -25.27
C GLN A 131 15.93 -20.60 -25.89
N SER A 132 15.80 -20.00 -27.08
CA SER A 132 16.90 -19.26 -27.73
C SER A 132 17.32 -18.00 -26.96
N TYR A 133 16.43 -17.47 -26.12
CA TYR A 133 16.68 -16.26 -25.31
C TYR A 133 16.97 -16.57 -23.85
N LEU A 134 16.86 -17.84 -23.41
CA LEU A 134 16.86 -18.26 -22.01
C LEU A 134 18.09 -17.78 -21.22
N TYR A 135 19.28 -17.95 -21.80
CA TYR A 135 20.54 -17.69 -21.09
C TYR A 135 20.90 -16.21 -20.94
N GLY A 136 20.38 -15.36 -21.82
CA GLY A 136 20.71 -13.92 -21.85
C GLY A 136 19.58 -13.02 -21.34
N SER A 137 18.37 -13.58 -21.14
CA SER A 137 17.23 -12.77 -20.75
C SER A 137 17.22 -12.46 -19.27
N VAL A 138 16.97 -11.19 -18.98
CA VAL A 138 16.78 -10.68 -17.61
C VAL A 138 15.53 -9.81 -17.54
N LEU A 139 14.84 -9.83 -16.41
CA LEU A 139 13.67 -9.04 -16.14
C LEU A 139 14.01 -7.89 -15.19
N VAL A 140 13.51 -6.70 -15.50
CA VAL A 140 13.57 -5.49 -14.66
C VAL A 140 12.28 -4.69 -14.78
N GLY A 141 11.85 -4.07 -13.71
CA GLY A 141 10.71 -3.15 -13.70
C GLY A 141 9.68 -3.41 -12.60
N ALA A 142 9.06 -2.33 -12.17
CA ALA A 142 7.94 -2.35 -11.22
C ALA A 142 6.61 -2.79 -11.85
N SER A 143 6.55 -2.93 -13.16
CA SER A 143 5.31 -2.98 -13.95
C SER A 143 4.38 -4.14 -13.60
N ALA A 144 4.90 -5.32 -13.28
CA ALA A 144 4.09 -6.46 -12.80
C ALA A 144 3.41 -6.13 -11.46
N SER A 145 4.13 -5.50 -10.53
CA SER A 145 3.60 -5.00 -9.26
C SER A 145 2.54 -3.92 -9.46
N VAL A 146 2.80 -3.00 -10.38
CA VAL A 146 1.86 -1.91 -10.73
C VAL A 146 0.60 -2.48 -11.35
N LEU A 147 0.72 -3.43 -12.29
CA LEU A 147 -0.45 -4.04 -12.93
C LEU A 147 -1.28 -4.87 -11.94
N ALA A 148 -0.65 -5.50 -10.94
CA ALA A 148 -1.38 -6.15 -9.86
C ALA A 148 -2.28 -5.15 -9.10
N ILE A 149 -1.77 -3.94 -8.81
CA ILE A 149 -2.54 -2.86 -8.17
C ILE A 149 -3.68 -2.39 -9.08
N VAL A 150 -3.42 -2.21 -10.38
CA VAL A 150 -4.43 -1.81 -11.38
C VAL A 150 -5.57 -2.81 -11.44
N VAL A 151 -5.25 -4.10 -11.62
CA VAL A 151 -6.25 -5.16 -11.75
C VAL A 151 -7.06 -5.35 -10.47
N ALA A 152 -6.42 -5.29 -9.30
CA ALA A 152 -7.11 -5.37 -8.02
C ALA A 152 -8.09 -4.19 -7.82
N THR A 153 -7.68 -2.99 -8.23
CA THR A 153 -8.53 -1.78 -8.20
C THR A 153 -9.70 -1.92 -9.16
N ALA A 154 -9.44 -2.34 -10.41
CA ALA A 154 -10.46 -2.55 -11.43
C ALA A 154 -11.47 -3.63 -11.01
N TYR A 155 -11.03 -4.69 -10.37
CA TYR A 155 -11.91 -5.72 -9.82
C TYR A 155 -12.86 -5.17 -8.75
N ARG A 156 -12.37 -4.26 -7.90
CA ARG A 156 -13.15 -3.71 -6.80
C ARG A 156 -14.16 -2.64 -7.21
N ILE A 157 -13.80 -1.79 -8.18
CA ILE A 157 -14.63 -0.69 -8.69
C ILE A 157 -14.66 -0.70 -10.22
N PRO A 158 -15.22 -1.75 -10.86
CA PRO A 158 -15.14 -1.96 -12.32
C PRO A 158 -15.80 -0.84 -13.13
N GLU A 159 -16.83 -0.20 -12.61
CA GLU A 159 -17.61 0.84 -13.28
C GLU A 159 -17.04 2.25 -13.09
N PHE A 160 -15.99 2.40 -12.27
CA PHE A 160 -15.34 3.69 -12.09
C PHE A 160 -14.74 4.17 -13.41
N GLN A 161 -14.95 5.45 -13.74
CA GLN A 161 -14.50 6.05 -14.98
C GLN A 161 -13.22 6.84 -14.78
N VAL A 162 -12.21 6.56 -15.61
CA VAL A 162 -10.98 7.34 -15.73
C VAL A 162 -11.06 8.18 -16.98
N ASN A 163 -10.84 9.48 -16.86
CA ASN A 163 -10.85 10.40 -18.01
C ASN A 163 -9.46 10.45 -18.64
N PHE A 164 -9.36 9.97 -19.87
CA PHE A 164 -8.17 10.10 -20.70
C PHE A 164 -8.30 11.32 -21.61
N MET A 165 -7.22 12.08 -21.77
CA MET A 165 -7.21 13.36 -22.47
C MET A 165 -7.73 13.30 -23.92
N PHE A 166 -7.50 12.17 -24.63
CA PHE A 166 -7.86 12.03 -26.05
C PHE A 166 -9.00 11.03 -26.31
N ILE A 167 -9.35 10.21 -25.33
CA ILE A 167 -10.31 9.11 -25.49
C ILE A 167 -11.60 9.41 -24.70
N GLY A 168 -11.52 10.29 -23.70
CA GLY A 168 -12.62 10.59 -22.78
C GLY A 168 -12.72 9.59 -21.62
N ALA A 169 -13.93 9.43 -21.10
CA ALA A 169 -14.21 8.60 -19.93
C ALA A 169 -14.27 7.11 -20.29
N VAL A 170 -13.35 6.31 -19.74
CA VAL A 170 -13.27 4.87 -19.93
C VAL A 170 -13.46 4.16 -18.58
N ARG A 171 -14.30 3.14 -18.51
CA ARG A 171 -14.50 2.35 -17.30
C ARG A 171 -13.25 1.54 -16.97
N LEU A 172 -12.88 1.48 -15.69
CA LEU A 172 -11.64 0.89 -15.22
C LEU A 172 -11.48 -0.58 -15.59
N LYS A 173 -12.57 -1.35 -15.63
CA LYS A 173 -12.58 -2.74 -16.11
C LYS A 173 -12.06 -2.87 -17.55
N TYR A 174 -12.40 -1.92 -18.43
CA TYR A 174 -11.91 -1.93 -19.81
C TYR A 174 -10.46 -1.50 -19.92
N VAL A 175 -9.99 -0.60 -19.07
CA VAL A 175 -8.57 -0.23 -19.00
C VAL A 175 -7.73 -1.45 -18.59
N ALA A 176 -8.11 -2.15 -17.52
CA ALA A 176 -7.41 -3.35 -17.07
C ALA A 176 -7.47 -4.47 -18.11
N LEU A 177 -8.65 -4.72 -18.71
CA LEU A 177 -8.82 -5.73 -19.75
C LEU A 177 -7.96 -5.42 -20.97
N PHE A 178 -7.95 -4.17 -21.43
CA PHE A 178 -7.15 -3.74 -22.58
C PHE A 178 -5.66 -4.01 -22.35
N VAL A 179 -5.12 -3.62 -21.18
CA VAL A 179 -3.70 -3.84 -20.87
C VAL A 179 -3.37 -5.32 -20.84
N VAL A 180 -4.19 -6.15 -20.18
CA VAL A 180 -3.98 -7.62 -20.12
C VAL A 180 -4.05 -8.25 -21.50
N LEU A 181 -5.00 -7.83 -22.36
CA LEU A 181 -5.09 -8.32 -23.74
C LEU A 181 -3.88 -7.90 -24.58
N MET A 182 -3.42 -6.65 -24.43
CA MET A 182 -2.21 -6.19 -25.12
C MET A 182 -0.99 -6.99 -24.67
N ASP A 183 -0.83 -7.22 -23.36
CA ASP A 183 0.27 -8.06 -22.85
C ASP A 183 0.21 -9.48 -23.43
N LEU A 184 -0.98 -10.07 -23.54
CA LEU A 184 -1.14 -11.40 -24.15
C LEU A 184 -0.78 -11.41 -25.64
N LEU A 185 -1.20 -10.40 -26.41
CA LEU A 185 -0.92 -10.30 -27.84
C LEU A 185 0.56 -10.05 -28.14
N PHE A 186 1.26 -9.33 -27.25
CA PHE A 186 2.67 -8.98 -27.42
C PHE A 186 3.66 -9.91 -26.72
N VAL A 187 3.21 -11.08 -26.22
CA VAL A 187 4.08 -12.07 -25.56
C VAL A 187 5.28 -12.49 -26.43
N THR A 188 5.12 -12.53 -27.76
CA THR A 188 6.18 -12.89 -28.71
C THR A 188 6.95 -11.70 -29.27
N SER A 189 6.75 -10.49 -28.73
CA SER A 189 7.51 -9.29 -29.14
C SER A 189 8.91 -9.25 -28.52
N GLY A 190 9.69 -8.23 -28.89
CA GLY A 190 11.05 -8.03 -28.34
C GLY A 190 11.10 -7.86 -26.81
N ASN A 191 9.97 -7.54 -26.15
CA ASN A 191 9.84 -7.47 -24.69
C ASN A 191 8.89 -8.57 -24.15
N GLY A 192 8.87 -9.74 -24.75
CA GLY A 192 7.97 -10.83 -24.35
C GLY A 192 8.06 -11.20 -22.88
N GLY A 193 9.26 -11.14 -22.29
CA GLY A 193 9.46 -11.37 -20.85
C GLY A 193 8.72 -10.39 -19.98
N GLY A 194 8.73 -9.10 -20.33
CA GLY A 194 7.97 -8.06 -19.64
C GLY A 194 6.45 -8.31 -19.72
N HIS A 195 5.94 -8.65 -20.91
CA HIS A 195 4.52 -8.95 -21.11
C HIS A 195 4.06 -10.17 -20.29
N ILE A 196 4.89 -11.23 -20.23
CA ILE A 196 4.60 -12.40 -19.37
C ILE A 196 4.57 -12.01 -17.89
N ALA A 197 5.54 -11.22 -17.46
CA ALA A 197 5.57 -10.76 -16.07
C ALA A 197 4.33 -9.91 -15.72
N HIS A 198 3.86 -9.07 -16.63
CA HIS A 198 2.62 -8.32 -16.47
C HIS A 198 1.41 -9.24 -16.26
N LEU A 199 1.28 -10.31 -17.08
CA LEU A 199 0.22 -11.30 -16.90
C LEU A 199 0.26 -11.96 -15.53
N GLY A 200 1.46 -12.27 -15.02
CA GLY A 200 1.64 -12.79 -13.66
C GLY A 200 1.21 -11.79 -12.57
N GLY A 201 1.53 -10.52 -12.77
CA GLY A 201 1.07 -9.43 -11.92
C GLY A 201 -0.46 -9.27 -11.94
N ALA A 202 -1.07 -9.30 -13.14
CA ALA A 202 -2.51 -9.23 -13.32
C ALA A 202 -3.24 -10.38 -12.59
N LEU A 203 -2.74 -11.62 -12.72
CA LEU A 203 -3.26 -12.77 -12.00
C LEU A 203 -3.18 -12.59 -10.48
N ALA A 204 -2.07 -12.08 -9.96
CA ALA A 204 -1.90 -11.79 -8.54
C ALA A 204 -2.89 -10.73 -8.06
N GLY A 205 -3.12 -9.66 -8.84
CA GLY A 205 -4.07 -8.60 -8.53
C GLY A 205 -5.52 -9.11 -8.48
N TRP A 206 -5.90 -9.90 -9.47
CA TRP A 206 -7.21 -10.56 -9.50
C TRP A 206 -7.39 -11.50 -8.31
N TRP A 207 -6.42 -12.39 -8.06
CA TRP A 207 -6.46 -13.35 -6.96
C TRP A 207 -6.54 -12.66 -5.60
N PHE A 208 -5.77 -11.60 -5.39
CA PHE A 208 -5.83 -10.79 -4.17
C PHE A 208 -7.25 -10.23 -3.94
N ALA A 209 -7.81 -9.53 -4.92
CA ALA A 209 -9.10 -8.87 -4.78
C ALA A 209 -10.24 -9.88 -4.59
N TRP A 210 -10.21 -10.99 -5.35
CA TRP A 210 -11.17 -12.09 -5.21
C TRP A 210 -11.09 -12.76 -3.83
N SER A 211 -9.88 -13.05 -3.36
CA SER A 211 -9.65 -13.69 -2.06
C SER A 211 -10.06 -12.78 -0.90
N LEU A 212 -9.73 -11.51 -1.00
CA LEU A 212 -10.09 -10.52 0.02
C LEU A 212 -11.61 -10.31 0.12
N ASN A 213 -12.35 -10.38 -1.00
CA ASN A 213 -13.82 -10.36 -0.99
C ASN A 213 -14.43 -11.57 -0.24
N LYS A 214 -13.68 -12.68 -0.13
CA LYS A 214 -14.03 -13.85 0.68
C LYS A 214 -13.52 -13.77 2.14
N GLY A 215 -12.95 -12.65 2.55
CA GLY A 215 -12.38 -12.43 3.87
C GLY A 215 -10.96 -12.97 4.07
N HIS A 216 -10.30 -13.45 2.99
CA HIS A 216 -8.94 -14.00 3.04
C HIS A 216 -7.91 -13.05 2.47
N ASP A 217 -7.06 -12.50 3.32
CA ASP A 217 -5.94 -11.67 2.91
C ASP A 217 -4.70 -12.54 2.62
N ILE A 218 -4.43 -12.77 1.34
CA ILE A 218 -3.29 -13.58 0.87
C ILE A 218 -1.95 -12.86 1.00
N THR A 219 -1.95 -11.57 1.34
CA THR A 219 -0.73 -10.78 1.52
C THR A 219 -0.20 -10.77 2.95
N LYS A 220 -0.92 -11.38 3.90
CA LYS A 220 -0.56 -11.40 5.34
C LYS A 220 0.84 -11.94 5.59
N TRP A 221 1.23 -13.03 4.93
CA TRP A 221 2.53 -13.66 5.10
C TRP A 221 3.67 -12.76 4.63
N ILE A 222 3.49 -12.04 3.49
CA ILE A 222 4.46 -11.06 3.00
C ILE A 222 4.64 -9.94 4.02
N ASN A 223 3.53 -9.40 4.50
CA ASN A 223 3.55 -8.35 5.51
C ASN A 223 4.20 -8.82 6.81
N PHE A 224 3.98 -10.08 7.22
CA PHE A 224 4.65 -10.66 8.37
C PHE A 224 6.17 -10.74 8.17
N CYS A 225 6.63 -11.23 7.00
CA CYS A 225 8.05 -11.29 6.68
C CYS A 225 8.70 -9.89 6.66
N ILE A 226 8.04 -8.91 6.06
CA ILE A 226 8.53 -7.53 6.02
C ILE A 226 8.59 -6.94 7.43
N ASP A 227 7.53 -7.07 8.21
CA ASP A 227 7.47 -6.55 9.59
C ASP A 227 8.51 -7.23 10.50
N TRP A 228 8.79 -8.53 10.28
CA TRP A 228 9.85 -9.27 10.97
C TRP A 228 11.23 -8.75 10.61
N LEU A 229 11.53 -8.59 9.32
CA LEU A 229 12.81 -8.04 8.83
C LEU A 229 13.06 -6.64 9.40
N PHE A 230 12.08 -5.75 9.31
CA PHE A 230 12.22 -4.39 9.89
C PHE A 230 12.25 -4.40 11.42
N GLY A 231 11.58 -5.36 12.07
CA GLY A 231 11.59 -5.54 13.51
C GLY A 231 12.96 -5.93 14.08
N ILE A 232 13.79 -6.63 13.28
CA ILE A 232 15.18 -6.98 13.66
C ILE A 232 16.03 -5.70 13.77
N PHE A 233 15.79 -4.73 12.88
CA PHE A 233 16.56 -3.46 12.84
C PHE A 233 15.98 -2.38 13.78
N ASP A 234 14.74 -2.54 14.27
CA ASP A 234 14.09 -1.55 15.15
C ASP A 234 14.24 -1.93 16.64
N SER A 235 15.45 -1.80 17.12
CA SER A 235 15.79 -2.02 18.54
C SER A 235 15.01 -1.09 19.52
N ARG A 236 14.35 -0.05 18.99
CA ARG A 236 13.60 0.94 19.77
C ARG A 236 12.19 0.46 20.18
N LYS A 237 11.65 -0.59 19.57
CA LYS A 237 10.29 -1.08 19.88
C LYS A 237 10.21 -2.03 21.08
N LYS A 238 11.32 -2.28 21.80
CA LYS A 238 11.29 -2.93 23.12
C LYS A 238 10.97 -1.95 24.28
N ALA A 239 10.55 -0.72 23.98
CA ALA A 239 9.88 0.09 25.01
C ALA A 239 8.62 -0.67 25.45
N LYS A 240 8.68 -1.24 26.66
CA LYS A 240 7.56 -1.92 27.32
C LYS A 240 6.33 -1.04 27.14
N LYS A 241 5.29 -1.57 26.46
CA LYS A 241 3.97 -0.94 26.50
C LYS A 241 3.71 -0.57 27.95
N PRO A 242 3.40 0.68 28.27
CA PRO A 242 3.07 1.02 29.65
C PRO A 242 1.93 0.09 30.04
N LYS A 243 2.17 -0.79 31.02
CA LYS A 243 1.11 -1.59 31.62
C LYS A 243 0.13 -0.56 32.15
N MET A 244 -1.02 -0.40 31.49
CA MET A 244 -2.12 0.34 32.10
C MET A 244 -2.35 -0.28 33.46
N LYS A 245 -1.92 0.40 34.51
CA LYS A 245 -2.32 0.09 35.87
C LYS A 245 -3.81 0.41 35.92
N VAL A 246 -4.64 -0.59 35.76
CA VAL A 246 -6.06 -0.46 36.11
C VAL A 246 -6.03 -0.21 37.64
N ASN A 247 -6.17 1.06 37.99
CA ASN A 247 -6.40 1.43 39.39
C ASN A 247 -7.75 0.81 39.76
N LYS A 248 -7.74 -0.30 40.45
CA LYS A 248 -8.91 -0.92 41.08
C LYS A 248 -9.34 -0.11 42.32
N GLY A 249 -9.08 1.19 42.31
CA GLY A 249 -9.51 2.10 43.32
C GLY A 249 -10.83 2.72 42.93
N GLY A 250 -11.91 2.35 43.57
CA GLY A 250 -13.08 3.16 43.62
C GLY A 250 -14.42 2.59 43.21
N ARG A 251 -14.66 1.27 43.28
CA ARG A 251 -16.07 0.81 43.20
C ARG A 251 -16.98 1.54 44.18
N ALA A 252 -16.50 1.86 45.37
CA ALA A 252 -17.26 2.65 46.38
C ALA A 252 -17.47 4.10 45.89
N GLN A 253 -16.40 4.77 45.41
CA GLN A 253 -16.49 6.16 44.91
C GLN A 253 -17.36 6.28 43.66
N ASP A 254 -17.28 5.31 42.75
CA ASP A 254 -18.15 5.27 41.56
C ASP A 254 -19.63 5.03 41.94
N TYR A 255 -19.90 4.18 42.93
CA TYR A 255 -21.24 3.97 43.48
C TYR A 255 -21.80 5.24 44.13
N ASP A 256 -21.00 5.92 44.95
CA ASP A 256 -21.40 7.17 45.61
C ASP A 256 -21.62 8.29 44.59
N TYR A 257 -20.73 8.42 43.60
CA TYR A 257 -20.92 9.40 42.51
C TYR A 257 -22.17 9.13 41.68
N ASN A 258 -22.41 7.89 41.30
CA ASN A 258 -23.61 7.50 40.55
C ASN A 258 -24.89 7.69 41.36
N ALA A 259 -24.85 7.34 42.65
CA ALA A 259 -25.97 7.53 43.55
C ALA A 259 -26.29 9.04 43.74
N GLN A 260 -25.26 9.89 43.86
CA GLN A 260 -25.43 11.35 43.99
C GLN A 260 -25.96 11.96 42.69
N LYS A 261 -25.46 11.52 41.52
CA LYS A 261 -25.95 11.96 40.21
C LYS A 261 -27.40 11.57 39.98
N LYS A 262 -27.80 10.35 40.40
CA LYS A 262 -29.18 9.87 40.31
C LYS A 262 -30.11 10.73 41.20
N ARG A 263 -29.75 11.02 42.45
CA ARG A 263 -30.52 11.88 43.35
C ARG A 263 -30.71 13.29 42.78
N GLN A 264 -29.66 13.88 42.18
CA GLN A 264 -29.76 15.18 41.54
C GLN A 264 -30.73 15.19 40.34
N SER A 265 -30.72 14.12 39.52
CA SER A 265 -31.66 13.96 38.40
C SER A 265 -33.09 13.85 38.88
N GLU A 266 -33.33 12.98 39.88
CA GLU A 266 -34.67 12.77 40.45
C GLU A 266 -35.23 14.06 41.10
N GLU A 267 -34.35 14.90 41.66
CA GLU A 267 -34.76 16.19 42.25
C GLU A 267 -35.09 17.22 41.16
N VAL A 268 -34.32 17.28 40.06
CA VAL A 268 -34.65 18.13 38.90
C VAL A 268 -35.96 17.70 38.25
N ASP A 269 -36.19 16.41 38.09
CA ASP A 269 -37.43 15.87 37.53
C ASP A 269 -38.64 16.24 38.40
N ARG A 270 -38.51 16.19 39.74
CA ARG A 270 -39.52 16.60 40.67
C ARG A 270 -39.85 18.10 40.57
N ILE A 271 -38.83 18.94 40.37
CA ILE A 271 -39.02 20.40 40.17
C ILE A 271 -39.69 20.68 38.83
N LEU A 272 -39.34 19.93 37.77
CA LEU A 272 -39.98 20.03 36.45
C LEU A 272 -41.47 19.62 36.51
N ASP A 273 -41.80 18.56 37.25
CA ASP A 273 -43.20 18.15 37.45
C ASP A 273 -44.01 19.20 38.21
N LYS A 274 -43.41 19.83 39.24
CA LYS A 274 -44.04 20.94 39.97
C LYS A 274 -44.23 22.15 39.06
N LEU A 275 -43.23 22.49 38.25
CA LEU A 275 -43.33 23.56 37.26
C LEU A 275 -44.46 23.32 36.27
N LYS A 276 -44.62 22.06 35.79
CA LYS A 276 -45.66 21.68 34.83
C LYS A 276 -47.05 21.73 35.42
N LYS A 277 -47.22 21.38 36.70
CA LYS A 277 -48.53 21.34 37.37
C LYS A 277 -48.98 22.70 37.92
N SER A 278 -48.05 23.50 38.42
CA SER A 278 -48.40 24.70 39.23
C SER A 278 -47.73 25.98 38.73
N GLY A 279 -47.03 25.94 37.61
CA GLY A 279 -46.36 27.10 36.99
C GLY A 279 -45.10 27.58 37.71
N TYR A 280 -44.34 28.48 37.08
CA TYR A 280 -43.07 28.99 37.57
C TYR A 280 -43.14 29.78 38.88
N GLY A 281 -44.30 30.39 39.16
CA GLY A 281 -44.51 31.13 40.39
C GLY A 281 -44.58 30.27 41.66
N SER A 282 -44.87 28.96 41.52
CA SER A 282 -44.95 28.02 42.66
C SER A 282 -43.59 27.46 43.10
N LEU A 283 -42.52 27.74 42.36
CA LEU A 283 -41.18 27.31 42.70
C LEU A 283 -40.52 28.22 43.73
N THR A 284 -39.86 27.62 44.72
CA THR A 284 -39.06 28.35 45.70
C THR A 284 -37.78 28.92 45.03
N THR A 285 -37.13 29.88 45.70
CA THR A 285 -35.89 30.49 45.20
C THR A 285 -34.80 29.47 44.99
N GLU A 286 -34.71 28.43 45.83
CA GLU A 286 -33.74 27.36 45.73
C GLU A 286 -34.05 26.41 44.55
N GLU A 287 -35.31 26.07 44.33
CA GLU A 287 -35.75 25.25 43.20
C GLU A 287 -35.47 25.93 41.85
N LYS A 288 -35.71 27.27 41.78
CA LYS A 288 -35.36 28.08 40.60
C LYS A 288 -33.84 28.07 40.31
N LYS A 289 -33.02 28.21 41.36
CA LYS A 289 -31.57 28.18 41.25
C LYS A 289 -31.09 26.80 40.75
N ARG A 290 -31.59 25.69 41.31
CA ARG A 290 -31.23 24.32 40.88
C ARG A 290 -31.66 24.03 39.44
N LEU A 291 -32.80 24.49 39.01
CA LEU A 291 -33.27 24.36 37.62
C LEU A 291 -32.35 25.13 36.66
N PHE A 292 -31.94 26.34 37.04
CA PHE A 292 -30.99 27.15 36.27
C PHE A 292 -29.62 26.52 36.19
N ASP A 293 -29.09 25.95 37.28
CA ASP A 293 -27.81 25.29 37.30
C ASP A 293 -27.83 23.97 36.47
N ALA A 294 -28.95 23.27 36.44
CA ALA A 294 -29.15 22.08 35.61
C ALA A 294 -29.22 22.42 34.12
N SER A 295 -29.70 23.59 33.73
CA SER A 295 -29.80 24.03 32.32
C SER A 295 -28.47 24.46 31.71
N LYS A 296 -27.43 24.65 32.53
CA LYS A 296 -26.07 25.04 32.11
C LYS A 296 -25.11 23.84 31.87
N LYS A 297 -25.56 22.63 32.22
CA LYS A 297 -24.81 21.40 32.00
C LYS A 297 -25.30 20.68 30.76
#